data_ea630888dca236beebee98f449b70f1d
#
_entry.id   ea630888dca236beebee98f449b70f1d
#
_cell.length_a   1.000
_cell.length_b   1.000
_cell.length_c   1.000
_cell.angle_alpha   90.00
_cell.angle_beta   90.00
_cell.angle_gamma   90.00
#
_symmetry.space_group_name_H-M   'P 1'
#
loop_
_entity.id
_entity.type
_entity.pdbx_description
1 polymer ?
#
loop_
_entity_poly.entity_id
_entity_poly.type
_entity_poly.pdbx_seq_one_letter_code
_entity_poly.pdbx_strand_id
1 'polypeptide(L)'
;MQLDGSHTRSRTGGESVGYQGRKSSRTSNCIFLCDNNGQMLSLGEPISGEHHDIYNIEETLEDILGLLNESDIECKGLFLNADSGFDSKKLRDILEKKEIIGNIKVNPRNGDTKYERYFDPELYKRRFKIEKANAWLDSFKALLVRFETLNITWTNLHYLAFSILFLRKIKV
;
A
#
# COMPACT_ATOMS: atom_id res chain seq x y z
N MET A 1 2.53 9.97 5.47
CA MET A 1 2.61 8.83 4.52
C MET A 1 1.22 8.46 4.04
N GLN A 2 1.09 7.77 2.90
CA GLN A 2 -0.18 7.28 2.36
C GLN A 2 -0.06 5.77 2.11
N LEU A 3 -1.05 4.99 2.55
CA LEU A 3 -1.13 3.53 2.37
C LEU A 3 -2.33 3.20 1.49
N ASP A 4 -2.16 2.32 0.53
CA ASP A 4 -3.26 1.87 -0.36
C ASP A 4 -2.96 0.49 -0.95
N GLY A 5 -4.02 -0.26 -1.28
CA GLY A 5 -3.92 -1.55 -1.96
C GLY A 5 -4.18 -1.42 -3.46
N SER A 6 -3.44 -2.17 -4.25
CA SER A 6 -3.69 -2.24 -5.69
C SER A 6 -3.65 -3.66 -6.21
N HIS A 7 -4.73 -4.05 -6.89
CA HIS A 7 -4.84 -5.33 -7.56
C HIS A 7 -4.38 -5.24 -9.00
N THR A 8 -3.32 -5.95 -9.35
CA THR A 8 -2.83 -6.08 -10.73
C THR A 8 -3.28 -7.40 -11.34
N ARG A 9 -3.84 -7.33 -12.55
CA ARG A 9 -4.27 -8.52 -13.31
C ARG A 9 -3.05 -9.36 -13.68
N SER A 10 -3.14 -10.69 -13.45
CA SER A 10 -2.13 -11.64 -13.92
C SER A 10 -2.58 -12.36 -15.19
N ARG A 11 -1.66 -12.55 -16.14
CA ARG A 11 -1.89 -13.29 -17.41
C ARG A 11 -1.49 -14.74 -17.32
N THR A 12 -0.44 -15.04 -16.58
CA THR A 12 0.22 -16.36 -16.57
C THR A 12 -0.06 -17.21 -15.34
N GLY A 13 -0.66 -16.61 -14.28
CA GLY A 13 -0.69 -17.23 -12.97
C GLY A 13 0.66 -17.07 -12.25
N GLY A 14 0.91 -17.87 -11.21
CA GLY A 14 2.14 -17.83 -10.40
C GLY A 14 1.84 -17.68 -8.92
N GLU A 15 2.89 -17.34 -8.15
CA GLU A 15 2.78 -17.08 -6.71
C GLU A 15 1.85 -15.92 -6.43
N SER A 16 1.07 -16.00 -5.36
CA SER A 16 0.15 -14.94 -4.91
C SER A 16 -0.80 -14.43 -6.01
N VAL A 17 -1.33 -15.36 -6.82
CA VAL A 17 -2.32 -15.07 -7.87
C VAL A 17 -3.62 -15.77 -7.56
N GLY A 18 -4.70 -15.01 -7.30
CA GLY A 18 -6.02 -15.52 -7.02
C GLY A 18 -7.14 -14.77 -7.74
N TYR A 19 -8.34 -15.34 -7.75
CA TYR A 19 -9.47 -14.76 -8.46
C TYR A 19 -10.14 -13.64 -7.67
N GLN A 20 -10.16 -12.44 -8.24
CA GLN A 20 -10.84 -11.27 -7.69
C GLN A 20 -12.21 -11.08 -8.34
N GLY A 21 -13.28 -11.34 -7.58
CA GLY A 21 -14.65 -11.29 -8.09
C GLY A 21 -15.06 -9.92 -8.66
N ARG A 22 -14.70 -8.81 -8.01
CA ARG A 22 -15.02 -7.45 -8.49
C ARG A 22 -14.35 -7.12 -9.82
N LYS A 23 -13.16 -7.66 -10.07
CA LYS A 23 -12.41 -7.43 -11.33
C LYS A 23 -12.64 -8.56 -12.36
N SER A 24 -13.40 -9.59 -11.98
CA SER A 24 -13.65 -10.80 -12.81
C SER A 24 -12.38 -11.35 -13.45
N SER A 25 -11.29 -11.39 -12.70
CA SER A 25 -9.98 -11.77 -13.21
C SER A 25 -9.07 -12.30 -12.11
N ARG A 26 -8.05 -13.06 -12.50
CA ARG A 26 -6.95 -13.42 -11.60
C ARG A 26 -6.06 -12.20 -11.38
N THR A 27 -5.78 -11.88 -10.12
CA THR A 27 -4.96 -10.72 -9.73
C THR A 27 -4.00 -11.10 -8.62
N SER A 28 -2.96 -10.29 -8.47
CA SER A 28 -2.18 -10.15 -7.24
C SER A 28 -2.52 -8.81 -6.60
N ASN A 29 -2.59 -8.77 -5.29
CA ASN A 29 -2.80 -7.54 -4.53
C ASN A 29 -1.50 -7.14 -3.85
N CYS A 30 -1.07 -5.89 -4.02
CA CYS A 30 0.07 -5.31 -3.34
C CYS A 30 -0.37 -4.10 -2.53
N ILE A 31 0.13 -3.99 -1.32
CA ILE A 31 -0.04 -2.81 -0.47
C ILE A 31 1.16 -1.90 -0.67
N PHE A 32 0.90 -0.67 -1.05
CA PHE A 32 1.91 0.34 -1.33
C PHE A 32 1.95 1.42 -0.25
N LEU A 33 3.14 1.94 0.00
CA LEU A 33 3.35 3.11 0.83
C LEU A 33 4.02 4.21 0.00
N CYS A 34 3.48 5.43 0.05
CA CYS A 34 4.14 6.60 -0.51
C CYS A 34 4.27 7.75 0.50
N ASP A 35 5.14 8.70 0.19
CA ASP A 35 5.29 9.94 0.94
C ASP A 35 4.15 10.94 0.64
N ASN A 36 4.22 12.12 1.26
CA ASN A 36 3.26 13.21 1.04
C ASN A 36 3.41 13.90 -0.34
N ASN A 37 4.44 13.58 -1.11
CA ASN A 37 4.65 14.08 -2.47
C ASN A 37 4.20 13.08 -3.55
N GLY A 38 3.72 11.90 -3.12
CA GLY A 38 3.33 10.80 -4.00
C GLY A 38 4.55 10.06 -4.56
N GLN A 39 5.65 10.04 -3.79
CA GLN A 39 6.80 9.21 -4.13
C GLN A 39 6.61 7.84 -3.48
N MET A 40 6.58 6.78 -4.29
CA MET A 40 6.53 5.42 -3.78
C MET A 40 7.80 5.11 -2.98
N LEU A 41 7.63 4.61 -1.76
CA LEU A 41 8.71 4.30 -0.83
C LEU A 41 8.92 2.80 -0.70
N SER A 42 7.83 2.06 -0.51
CA SER A 42 7.87 0.63 -0.25
C SER A 42 6.58 -0.06 -0.68
N LEU A 43 6.63 -1.37 -0.79
CA LEU A 43 5.46 -2.24 -0.93
C LEU A 43 5.66 -3.48 -0.06
N GLY A 44 4.55 -4.06 0.42
CA GLY A 44 4.55 -5.35 1.09
C GLY A 44 4.60 -6.51 0.09
N GLU A 45 4.88 -7.70 0.60
CA GLU A 45 4.82 -8.92 -0.20
C GLU A 45 3.47 -9.04 -0.93
N PRO A 46 3.47 -9.42 -2.22
CA PRO A 46 2.23 -9.64 -2.96
C PRO A 46 1.37 -10.72 -2.31
N ILE A 47 0.09 -10.44 -2.15
CA ILE A 47 -0.90 -11.39 -1.65
C ILE A 47 -1.86 -11.82 -2.76
N SER A 48 -2.47 -12.99 -2.61
CA SER A 48 -3.40 -13.53 -3.58
C SER A 48 -4.65 -12.64 -3.73
N GLY A 49 -5.10 -12.45 -4.96
CA GLY A 49 -6.12 -11.47 -5.32
C GLY A 49 -7.50 -11.66 -4.70
N GLU A 50 -7.83 -12.85 -4.16
CA GLU A 50 -9.07 -13.09 -3.42
C GLU A 50 -9.07 -12.43 -2.03
N HIS A 51 -7.92 -12.05 -1.50
CA HIS A 51 -7.80 -11.43 -0.18
C HIS A 51 -8.06 -9.93 -0.20
N HIS A 52 -8.57 -9.43 0.92
CA HIS A 52 -8.74 -7.99 1.15
C HIS A 52 -7.42 -7.34 1.57
N ASP A 53 -7.32 -6.02 1.42
CA ASP A 53 -6.11 -5.23 1.74
C ASP A 53 -5.66 -5.34 3.20
N ILE A 54 -6.55 -5.69 4.13
CA ILE A 54 -6.22 -5.92 5.55
C ILE A 54 -5.80 -7.37 5.86
N TYR A 55 -5.77 -8.25 4.85
CA TYR A 55 -5.28 -9.60 5.04
C TYR A 55 -3.78 -9.56 5.33
N ASN A 56 -3.34 -10.24 6.40
CA ASN A 56 -1.96 -10.24 6.88
C ASN A 56 -1.33 -8.84 7.04
N ILE A 57 -2.15 -7.82 7.38
CA ILE A 57 -1.71 -6.41 7.44
C ILE A 57 -0.54 -6.20 8.42
N GLU A 58 -0.39 -7.02 9.44
CA GLU A 58 0.72 -6.93 10.39
C GLU A 58 2.05 -7.26 9.72
N GLU A 59 2.14 -8.42 9.08
CA GLU A 59 3.32 -8.87 8.32
C GLU A 59 3.63 -7.87 7.20
N THR A 60 2.61 -7.47 6.44
CA THR A 60 2.74 -6.48 5.36
C THR A 60 3.33 -5.14 5.85
N LEU A 61 2.88 -4.65 7.01
CA LEU A 61 3.44 -3.41 7.58
C LEU A 61 4.85 -3.61 8.14
N GLU A 62 5.16 -4.78 8.68
CA GLU A 62 6.51 -5.09 9.13
C GLU A 62 7.50 -5.06 7.96
N ASP A 63 7.15 -5.66 6.83
CA ASP A 63 7.94 -5.62 5.60
C ASP A 63 8.14 -4.17 5.12
N ILE A 64 7.04 -3.43 4.97
CA ILE A 64 7.05 -2.04 4.48
C ILE A 64 7.90 -1.14 5.38
N LEU A 65 7.68 -1.19 6.69
CA LEU A 65 8.37 -0.31 7.65
C LEU A 65 9.81 -0.80 7.92
N GLY A 66 10.05 -2.11 7.83
CA GLY A 66 11.39 -2.69 7.92
C GLY A 66 12.32 -2.12 6.86
N LEU A 67 11.88 -2.09 5.59
CA LEU A 67 12.66 -1.51 4.50
C LEU A 67 12.96 -0.01 4.71
N LEU A 68 12.01 0.74 5.26
CA LEU A 68 12.24 2.15 5.59
C LEU A 68 13.29 2.32 6.67
N ASN A 69 13.24 1.49 7.73
CA ASN A 69 14.25 1.50 8.78
C ASN A 69 15.65 1.14 8.26
N GLU A 70 15.75 0.14 7.36
CA GLU A 70 17.01 -0.21 6.68
C GLU A 70 17.57 0.94 5.83
N SER A 71 16.68 1.85 5.40
CA SER A 71 17.01 3.06 4.63
C SER A 71 17.18 4.30 5.52
N ASP A 72 17.34 4.15 6.83
CA ASP A 72 17.44 5.24 7.82
C ASP A 72 16.24 6.22 7.81
N ILE A 73 15.06 5.74 7.41
CA ILE A 73 13.82 6.53 7.42
C ILE A 73 13.02 6.19 8.68
N GLU A 74 13.05 7.07 9.67
CA GLU A 74 12.28 6.93 10.90
C GLU A 74 10.79 7.27 10.66
N CYS A 75 9.91 6.34 11.04
CA CYS A 75 8.46 6.51 10.86
C CYS A 75 7.72 6.95 12.15
N LYS A 76 8.39 6.96 13.29
CA LYS A 76 7.85 7.40 14.58
C LYS A 76 7.35 8.84 14.50
N GLY A 77 6.16 9.11 15.03
CA GLY A 77 5.53 10.43 15.01
C GLY A 77 4.97 10.87 13.66
N LEU A 78 5.10 10.07 12.60
CA LEU A 78 4.52 10.39 11.30
C LEU A 78 3.05 10.01 11.21
N PHE A 79 2.31 10.73 10.35
CA PHE A 79 0.93 10.37 9.99
C PHE A 79 0.90 9.35 8.86
N LEU A 80 0.03 8.35 9.00
CA LEU A 80 -0.29 7.38 7.96
C LEU A 80 -1.77 7.50 7.60
N ASN A 81 -2.05 7.97 6.39
CA ASN A 81 -3.40 7.98 5.83
C ASN A 81 -3.70 6.66 5.13
N ALA A 82 -4.89 6.10 5.37
CA ALA A 82 -5.42 4.97 4.63
C ALA A 82 -6.94 5.11 4.45
N ASP A 83 -7.51 4.42 3.48
CA ASP A 83 -8.95 4.49 3.26
C ASP A 83 -9.75 3.71 4.32
N SER A 84 -11.09 3.76 4.23
CA SER A 84 -11.95 3.07 5.18
C SER A 84 -11.89 1.53 5.07
N GLY A 85 -11.35 0.99 3.99
CA GLY A 85 -11.10 -0.44 3.85
C GLY A 85 -10.04 -0.96 4.82
N PHE A 86 -9.13 -0.06 5.22
CA PHE A 86 -8.09 -0.34 6.22
C PHE A 86 -8.54 -0.12 7.67
N ASP A 87 -9.77 0.35 7.92
CA ASP A 87 -10.26 0.61 9.27
C ASP A 87 -10.49 -0.69 10.03
N SER A 88 -9.45 -1.18 10.69
CA SER A 88 -9.48 -2.32 11.57
C SER A 88 -8.81 -2.00 12.91
N LYS A 89 -9.31 -2.61 14.00
CA LYS A 89 -8.69 -2.48 15.31
C LYS A 89 -7.24 -2.94 15.25
N LYS A 90 -6.98 -4.09 14.59
CA LYS A 90 -5.64 -4.67 14.48
C LYS A 90 -4.64 -3.66 13.88
N LEU A 91 -4.99 -3.01 12.76
CA LEU A 91 -4.11 -2.02 12.13
C LEU A 91 -3.85 -0.81 13.05
N ARG A 92 -4.90 -0.30 13.72
CA ARG A 92 -4.75 0.83 14.65
C ARG A 92 -3.84 0.49 15.82
N ASP A 93 -4.01 -0.70 16.43
CA ASP A 93 -3.17 -1.18 17.53
C ASP A 93 -1.69 -1.32 17.11
N ILE A 94 -1.44 -1.76 15.86
CA ILE A 94 -0.07 -1.86 15.32
C ILE A 94 0.55 -0.47 15.14
N LEU A 95 -0.20 0.47 14.54
CA LEU A 95 0.29 1.83 14.34
C LEU A 95 0.59 2.52 15.66
N GLU A 96 -0.28 2.36 16.66
CA GLU A 96 -0.06 2.88 18.01
C GLU A 96 1.21 2.32 18.66
N LYS A 97 1.42 0.99 18.58
CA LYS A 97 2.65 0.35 19.09
C LYS A 97 3.91 0.87 18.41
N LYS A 98 3.83 1.23 17.14
CA LYS A 98 4.95 1.78 16.35
C LYS A 98 5.03 3.31 16.46
N GLU A 99 4.22 3.93 17.32
CA GLU A 99 4.13 5.39 17.51
C GLU A 99 3.84 6.14 16.19
N ILE A 100 3.08 5.53 15.28
CA ILE A 100 2.62 6.12 14.03
C ILE A 100 1.17 6.57 14.20
N ILE A 101 0.85 7.81 13.83
CA ILE A 101 -0.50 8.38 13.97
C ILE A 101 -1.36 7.91 12.80
N GLY A 102 -2.28 6.96 13.06
CA GLY A 102 -3.19 6.43 12.04
C GLY A 102 -4.33 7.39 11.72
N ASN A 103 -4.30 8.03 10.55
CA ASN A 103 -5.38 8.88 10.03
C ASN A 103 -6.24 8.09 9.03
N ILE A 104 -7.02 7.15 9.57
CA ILE A 104 -7.81 6.19 8.80
C ILE A 104 -9.28 6.57 8.89
N LYS A 105 -9.94 6.74 7.74
CA LYS A 105 -11.37 7.03 7.68
C LYS A 105 -12.16 5.88 8.28
N VAL A 106 -13.11 6.20 9.18
CA VAL A 106 -13.98 5.21 9.82
C VAL A 106 -14.80 4.47 8.77
N ASN A 107 -14.85 3.14 8.87
CA ASN A 107 -15.70 2.32 8.03
C ASN A 107 -17.09 2.20 8.67
N PRO A 108 -18.15 2.70 8.03
CA PRO A 108 -19.52 2.62 8.58
C PRO A 108 -19.99 1.18 8.83
N ARG A 109 -19.41 0.20 8.14
CA ARG A 109 -19.76 -1.23 8.31
C ARG A 109 -19.26 -1.83 9.63
N ASN A 110 -18.27 -1.18 10.27
CA ASN A 110 -17.74 -1.65 11.56
C ASN A 110 -18.62 -1.28 12.76
N GLY A 111 -19.80 -0.66 12.51
CA GLY A 111 -20.72 -0.24 13.54
C GLY A 111 -20.24 0.96 14.35
N ASP A 112 -21.07 1.39 15.29
CA ASP A 112 -20.75 2.48 16.21
C ASP A 112 -19.72 2.00 17.22
N THR A 113 -18.49 2.45 17.07
CA THR A 113 -17.42 2.14 18.04
C THR A 113 -17.38 3.24 19.10
N LYS A 114 -17.54 2.86 20.36
CA LYS A 114 -17.50 3.75 21.54
C LYS A 114 -16.16 4.47 21.77
N TYR A 115 -15.17 4.24 20.89
CA TYR A 115 -13.85 4.83 21.00
C TYR A 115 -13.73 6.02 20.07
N GLU A 116 -13.38 7.18 20.62
CA GLU A 116 -13.00 8.34 19.85
C GLU A 116 -11.75 8.01 19.02
N ARG A 117 -11.87 8.06 17.70
CA ARG A 117 -10.79 7.75 16.77
C ARG A 117 -10.25 9.04 16.19
N TYR A 118 -8.94 9.23 16.27
CA TYR A 118 -8.31 10.36 15.62
C TYR A 118 -8.60 10.32 14.11
N PHE A 119 -9.07 11.45 13.59
CA PHE A 119 -9.24 11.66 12.15
C PHE A 119 -9.13 13.15 11.82
N ASP A 120 -8.17 13.49 10.96
CA ASP A 120 -7.98 14.82 10.42
C ASP A 120 -8.38 14.84 8.95
N PRO A 121 -9.50 15.48 8.57
CA PRO A 121 -9.98 15.53 7.19
C PRO A 121 -9.04 16.32 6.26
N GLU A 122 -8.30 17.31 6.75
CA GLU A 122 -7.37 18.09 5.92
C GLU A 122 -6.12 17.24 5.55
N LEU A 123 -5.58 16.51 6.51
CA LEU A 123 -4.51 15.53 6.24
C LEU A 123 -5.01 14.40 5.34
N TYR A 124 -6.25 13.96 5.52
CA TYR A 124 -6.83 12.89 4.70
C TYR A 124 -6.96 13.27 3.23
N LYS A 125 -7.17 14.54 2.90
CA LYS A 125 -7.19 15.03 1.51
C LYS A 125 -5.89 14.71 0.77
N ARG A 126 -4.77 14.55 1.47
CA ARG A 126 -3.47 14.17 0.86
C ARG A 126 -3.46 12.74 0.32
N ARG A 127 -4.45 11.91 0.66
CA ARG A 127 -4.54 10.52 0.19
C ARG A 127 -4.56 10.40 -1.35
N PHE A 128 -5.07 11.41 -2.05
CA PHE A 128 -5.03 11.42 -3.52
C PHE A 128 -3.60 11.29 -4.10
N LYS A 129 -2.57 11.53 -3.30
CA LYS A 129 -1.18 11.39 -3.74
C LYS A 129 -0.82 9.95 -4.07
N ILE A 130 -1.32 8.98 -3.30
CA ILE A 130 -1.05 7.57 -3.60
C ILE A 130 -1.82 7.10 -4.83
N GLU A 131 -3.04 7.59 -5.04
CA GLU A 131 -3.82 7.30 -6.26
C GLU A 131 -3.07 7.79 -7.51
N LYS A 132 -2.49 9.00 -7.42
CA LYS A 132 -1.65 9.55 -8.49
C LYS A 132 -0.35 8.75 -8.68
N ALA A 133 0.26 8.30 -7.58
CA ALA A 133 1.48 7.48 -7.63
C ALA A 133 1.20 6.12 -8.27
N ASN A 134 0.07 5.47 -7.95
CA ASN A 134 -0.39 4.25 -8.61
C ASN A 134 -0.59 4.47 -10.12
N ALA A 135 -1.23 5.58 -10.52
CA ALA A 135 -1.40 5.91 -11.94
C ALA A 135 -0.06 6.11 -12.67
N TRP A 136 0.99 6.60 -11.98
CA TRP A 136 2.32 6.66 -12.58
C TRP A 136 2.96 5.28 -12.75
N LEU A 137 2.74 4.35 -11.80
CA LEU A 137 3.18 2.97 -11.93
C LEU A 137 2.50 2.27 -13.12
N ASP A 138 1.24 2.55 -13.36
CA ASP A 138 0.49 2.02 -14.51
C ASP A 138 1.08 2.44 -15.87
N SER A 139 1.90 3.49 -15.91
CA SER A 139 2.63 3.86 -17.13
C SER A 139 3.73 2.87 -17.52
N PHE A 140 4.17 2.02 -16.58
CA PHE A 140 5.10 0.93 -16.85
C PHE A 140 4.31 -0.30 -17.29
N LYS A 141 4.36 -0.66 -18.56
CA LYS A 141 3.57 -1.78 -19.13
C LYS A 141 3.80 -3.10 -18.39
N ALA A 142 5.02 -3.34 -17.89
CA ALA A 142 5.36 -4.52 -17.12
C ALA A 142 4.63 -4.57 -15.75
N LEU A 143 4.20 -3.42 -15.19
CA LEU A 143 3.47 -3.35 -13.94
C LEU A 143 1.95 -3.29 -14.12
N LEU A 144 1.48 -2.85 -15.30
CA LEU A 144 0.05 -2.74 -15.59
C LEU A 144 -0.64 -4.10 -15.68
N VAL A 145 0.09 -5.12 -16.16
CA VAL A 145 -0.35 -6.52 -16.24
C VAL A 145 0.83 -7.39 -15.83
N ARG A 146 0.62 -8.24 -14.82
CA ARG A 146 1.65 -9.15 -14.32
C ARG A 146 1.80 -10.35 -15.24
N PHE A 147 3.02 -10.58 -15.72
CA PHE A 147 3.47 -11.77 -16.44
C PHE A 147 4.43 -12.62 -15.60
N GLU A 148 5.03 -12.04 -14.59
CA GLU A 148 5.97 -12.69 -13.68
C GLU A 148 5.26 -13.74 -12.82
N THR A 149 5.83 -14.94 -12.76
CA THR A 149 5.30 -16.05 -11.95
C THR A 149 5.81 -16.02 -10.51
N LEU A 150 6.99 -15.45 -10.28
CA LEU A 150 7.62 -15.35 -8.95
C LEU A 150 7.34 -13.98 -8.32
N ASN A 151 7.03 -13.95 -7.01
CA ASN A 151 6.83 -12.71 -6.26
C ASN A 151 8.10 -11.86 -6.25
N ILE A 152 9.26 -12.47 -6.04
CA ILE A 152 10.53 -11.74 -5.99
C ILE A 152 10.81 -10.95 -7.28
N THR A 153 10.56 -11.53 -8.44
CA THR A 153 10.74 -10.84 -9.72
C THR A 153 9.73 -9.70 -9.86
N TRP A 154 8.49 -9.93 -9.48
CA TRP A 154 7.42 -8.93 -9.51
C TRP A 154 7.71 -7.74 -8.59
N THR A 155 8.10 -8.00 -7.35
CA THR A 155 8.49 -6.99 -6.36
C THR A 155 9.68 -6.15 -6.84
N ASN A 156 10.71 -6.79 -7.39
CA ASN A 156 11.89 -6.10 -7.91
C ASN A 156 11.57 -5.18 -9.11
N LEU A 157 10.62 -5.54 -9.97
CA LEU A 157 10.15 -4.65 -11.03
C LEU A 157 9.49 -3.37 -10.48
N HIS A 158 8.76 -3.47 -9.37
CA HIS A 158 8.21 -2.29 -8.70
C HIS A 158 9.31 -1.38 -8.15
N TYR A 159 10.31 -1.94 -7.46
CA TYR A 159 11.43 -1.14 -6.94
C TYR A 159 12.25 -0.49 -8.06
N LEU A 160 12.43 -1.17 -9.19
CA LEU A 160 13.05 -0.56 -10.38
C LEU A 160 12.21 0.63 -10.90
N ALA A 161 10.89 0.48 -10.97
CA ALA A 161 10.00 1.57 -11.38
C ALA A 161 10.03 2.73 -10.38
N PHE A 162 10.04 2.46 -9.07
CA PHE A 162 10.18 3.48 -8.03
C PHE A 162 11.48 4.26 -8.23
N SER A 163 12.59 3.56 -8.45
CA SER A 163 13.90 4.18 -8.69
C SER A 163 13.89 5.09 -9.92
N ILE A 164 13.26 4.65 -11.02
CA ILE A 164 13.12 5.47 -12.24
C ILE A 164 12.27 6.72 -11.96
N LEU A 165 11.16 6.59 -11.20
CA LEU A 165 10.32 7.72 -10.82
C LEU A 165 11.05 8.71 -9.91
N PHE A 166 11.90 8.21 -8.99
CA PHE A 166 12.79 9.04 -8.17
C PHE A 166 13.76 9.84 -9.02
N LEU A 167 14.50 9.17 -9.90
CA LEU A 167 15.49 9.79 -10.78
C LEU A 167 14.88 10.90 -11.65
N ARG A 168 13.65 10.73 -12.11
CA ARG A 168 12.94 11.78 -12.89
C ARG A 168 12.66 13.06 -12.09
N LYS A 169 12.67 12.99 -10.75
CA LYS A 169 12.44 14.16 -9.88
C LYS A 169 13.72 14.85 -9.44
N ILE A 170 14.86 14.18 -9.55
CA ILE A 170 16.15 14.79 -9.28
C ILE A 170 16.45 15.74 -10.45
N LYS A 171 16.40 17.04 -10.16
CA LYS A 171 16.90 18.04 -11.12
C LYS A 171 18.42 17.99 -11.08
N VAL A 172 19.06 17.57 -12.16
CA VAL A 172 20.48 17.71 -12.39
C VAL A 172 20.77 19.16 -12.76
#